data_0fdd42b24e3c36c3874f1775e555bc18
#
_entry.id   0fdd42b24e3c36c3874f1775e555bc18
#
_cell.length_a   1.000
_cell.length_b   1.000
_cell.length_c   1.000
_cell.angle_alpha   90.00
_cell.angle_beta   90.00
_cell.angle_gamma   90.00
#
_symmetry.space_group_name_H-M   'P 1'
#
loop_
_entity.id
_entity.type
_entity.pdbx_description
1 polymer ?
#
loop_
_entity_poly.entity_id
_entity_poly.type
_entity_poly.pdbx_seq_one_letter_code
_entity_poly.pdbx_strand_id
1 'polypeptide(L)'
;MSTNTTRVLVSEVGPRDGLQSIGSIMPTEAKKAWIAAEAAAGVSEIEVGSFVPPKLLPQLADTAEVVAYARTIPGLTVAALVPNLKGAENAVAAGAHKITLPLSVSETHSRANLRKTHAEVLAEVRAIVELLGTLPADERPEFEGGLSTAFGCTLEGPVDERKVVELAARLMELGCDEVGLSDTTGYANPAQVQRLVKRVRAEVGDDALTGVHLHNTRGLGLANALAALEVGITTLDASLGGIGGCPFAPGASGNIVTEDLVFM
;
A
#
# COMPACT_ATOMS: atom_id res chain seq x y z
N MET A 1 7.28 13.36 -33.55
CA MET A 1 7.61 13.34 -32.11
C MET A 1 6.95 12.11 -31.54
N SER A 2 7.74 11.10 -31.12
CA SER A 2 7.17 9.92 -30.45
C SER A 2 6.70 10.40 -29.09
N THR A 3 5.40 10.42 -28.85
CA THR A 3 4.83 10.59 -27.50
C THR A 3 5.16 9.31 -26.75
N ASN A 4 6.24 9.35 -25.97
CA ASN A 4 6.54 8.27 -25.03
C ASN A 4 5.48 8.36 -23.91
N THR A 5 4.34 7.72 -24.13
CA THR A 5 3.28 7.64 -23.11
C THR A 5 3.72 6.64 -22.05
N THR A 6 4.10 7.13 -20.88
CA THR A 6 4.32 6.28 -19.71
C THR A 6 2.95 5.75 -19.27
N ARG A 7 2.81 4.43 -19.18
CA ARG A 7 1.60 3.83 -18.61
C ARG A 7 1.64 4.00 -17.10
N VAL A 8 0.60 4.59 -16.54
CA VAL A 8 0.42 4.76 -15.09
C VAL A 8 -0.64 3.78 -14.62
N LEU A 9 -0.34 3.07 -13.54
CA LEU A 9 -1.27 2.22 -12.82
C LEU A 9 -1.89 3.03 -11.67
N VAL A 10 -3.21 3.10 -11.65
CA VAL A 10 -3.96 3.54 -10.47
C VAL A 10 -4.37 2.29 -9.71
N SER A 11 -3.82 2.12 -8.51
CA SER A 11 -4.18 1.05 -7.58
C SER A 11 -5.26 1.57 -6.64
N GLU A 12 -6.44 0.98 -6.70
CA GLU A 12 -7.57 1.40 -5.87
C GLU A 12 -7.48 0.75 -4.49
N VAL A 13 -7.40 1.56 -3.45
CA VAL A 13 -7.25 1.08 -2.06
C VAL A 13 -8.49 1.34 -1.19
N GLY A 14 -9.55 1.89 -1.75
CA GLY A 14 -10.81 2.19 -1.05
C GLY A 14 -11.42 0.99 -0.34
N PRO A 15 -11.52 -0.19 -0.97
CA PRO A 15 -12.05 -1.39 -0.34
C PRO A 15 -11.26 -1.87 0.88
N ARG A 16 -9.96 -1.54 0.98
CA ARG A 16 -9.14 -1.83 2.16
C ARG A 16 -8.93 -0.60 3.04
N ASP A 17 -8.14 0.37 2.58
CA ASP A 17 -7.74 1.54 3.38
C ASP A 17 -8.93 2.45 3.68
N GLY A 18 -9.81 2.63 2.70
CA GLY A 18 -11.04 3.36 2.86
C GLY A 18 -11.91 2.75 3.95
N LEU A 19 -12.27 1.48 3.79
CA LEU A 19 -13.22 0.81 4.68
C LEU A 19 -12.68 0.57 6.08
N GLN A 20 -11.37 0.39 6.27
CA GLN A 20 -10.80 0.17 7.62
C GLN A 20 -10.99 1.37 8.55
N SER A 21 -11.12 2.58 7.99
CA SER A 21 -11.19 3.84 8.76
C SER A 21 -12.62 4.26 9.12
N ILE A 22 -13.64 3.59 8.59
CA ILE A 22 -15.04 3.89 8.88
C ILE A 22 -15.61 3.05 10.02
N GLY A 23 -16.56 3.62 10.79
CA GLY A 23 -17.17 2.91 11.93
C GLY A 23 -18.21 1.86 11.56
N SER A 24 -18.74 1.88 10.34
CA SER A 24 -19.73 0.93 9.84
C SER A 24 -19.09 -0.24 9.11
N ILE A 25 -19.76 -1.39 9.10
CA ILE A 25 -19.33 -2.58 8.34
C ILE A 25 -20.14 -2.61 7.05
N MET A 26 -19.44 -2.51 5.90
CA MET A 26 -20.07 -2.71 4.59
C MET A 26 -20.37 -4.19 4.39
N PRO A 27 -21.59 -4.56 3.97
CA PRO A 27 -21.92 -5.96 3.65
C PRO A 27 -21.00 -6.52 2.56
N THR A 28 -20.64 -7.79 2.68
CA THR A 28 -19.72 -8.47 1.73
C THR A 28 -20.18 -8.35 0.28
N GLU A 29 -21.48 -8.54 0.01
CA GLU A 29 -22.03 -8.41 -1.33
C GLU A 29 -21.92 -6.97 -1.89
N ALA A 30 -21.98 -5.95 -1.03
CA ALA A 30 -21.77 -4.57 -1.45
C ALA A 30 -20.29 -4.32 -1.82
N LYS A 31 -19.34 -4.90 -1.09
CA LYS A 31 -17.90 -4.85 -1.44
C LYS A 31 -17.63 -5.54 -2.78
N LYS A 32 -18.19 -6.73 -3.00
CA LYS A 32 -18.08 -7.45 -4.27
C LYS A 32 -18.65 -6.63 -5.43
N ALA A 33 -19.82 -6.02 -5.25
CA ALA A 33 -20.44 -5.17 -6.26
C ALA A 33 -19.59 -3.93 -6.57
N TRP A 34 -18.99 -3.32 -5.56
CA TRP A 34 -18.07 -2.18 -5.71
C TRP A 34 -16.84 -2.60 -6.53
N ILE A 35 -16.12 -3.65 -6.12
CA ILE A 35 -14.94 -4.17 -6.83
C ILE A 35 -15.27 -4.52 -8.29
N ALA A 36 -16.42 -5.16 -8.54
CA ALA A 36 -16.84 -5.48 -9.91
C ALA A 36 -17.10 -4.23 -10.76
N ALA A 37 -17.70 -3.18 -10.17
CA ALA A 37 -17.96 -1.93 -10.87
C ALA A 37 -16.67 -1.19 -11.22
N GLU A 38 -15.69 -1.13 -10.32
CA GLU A 38 -14.37 -0.54 -10.57
C GLU A 38 -13.58 -1.29 -11.64
N ALA A 39 -13.54 -2.62 -11.56
CA ALA A 39 -12.91 -3.44 -12.59
C ALA A 39 -13.58 -3.25 -13.96
N ALA A 40 -14.91 -3.16 -14.00
CA ALA A 40 -15.65 -2.86 -15.23
C ALA A 40 -15.37 -1.44 -15.76
N ALA A 41 -15.04 -0.49 -14.88
CA ALA A 41 -14.62 0.86 -15.26
C ALA A 41 -13.16 0.94 -15.74
N GLY A 42 -12.39 -0.17 -15.63
CA GLY A 42 -11.02 -0.26 -16.13
C GLY A 42 -9.94 -0.22 -15.08
N VAL A 43 -10.28 -0.24 -13.78
CA VAL A 43 -9.32 -0.41 -12.69
C VAL A 43 -8.75 -1.83 -12.78
N SER A 44 -7.42 -1.93 -12.89
CA SER A 44 -6.73 -3.21 -13.11
C SER A 44 -6.02 -3.75 -11.86
N GLU A 45 -5.94 -2.97 -10.78
CA GLU A 45 -5.43 -3.40 -9.47
C GLU A 45 -6.29 -2.81 -8.35
N ILE A 46 -6.71 -3.67 -7.42
CA ILE A 46 -7.49 -3.27 -6.24
C ILE A 46 -6.95 -3.97 -5.00
N GLU A 47 -6.66 -3.18 -3.95
CA GLU A 47 -6.40 -3.71 -2.62
C GLU A 47 -7.73 -3.97 -1.91
N VAL A 48 -8.19 -5.23 -1.97
CA VAL A 48 -9.56 -5.61 -1.65
C VAL A 48 -9.83 -5.85 -0.17
N GLY A 49 -8.78 -5.90 0.66
CA GLY A 49 -8.95 -6.16 2.08
C GLY A 49 -7.64 -6.35 2.85
N SER A 50 -7.76 -6.76 4.10
CA SER A 50 -6.63 -6.97 4.99
C SER A 50 -6.82 -8.22 5.84
N PHE A 51 -5.75 -8.99 6.04
CA PHE A 51 -5.71 -10.17 6.90
C PHE A 51 -5.31 -9.83 8.35
N VAL A 52 -5.61 -8.62 8.80
CA VAL A 52 -5.59 -8.24 10.21
C VAL A 52 -6.67 -9.03 10.96
N PRO A 53 -6.41 -9.51 12.21
CA PRO A 53 -7.42 -10.26 12.95
C PRO A 53 -8.77 -9.54 13.04
N PRO A 54 -9.92 -10.22 12.77
CA PRO A 54 -11.25 -9.61 12.74
C PRO A 54 -11.66 -8.89 14.03
N LYS A 55 -11.11 -9.30 15.18
CA LYS A 55 -11.33 -8.62 16.47
C LYS A 55 -10.76 -7.21 16.50
N LEU A 56 -9.72 -6.93 15.71
CA LEU A 56 -9.06 -5.61 15.61
C LEU A 56 -9.64 -4.80 14.47
N LEU A 57 -10.07 -5.46 13.39
CA LEU A 57 -10.56 -4.82 12.17
C LEU A 57 -11.81 -5.55 11.64
N PRO A 58 -12.96 -5.42 12.32
CA PRO A 58 -14.18 -6.13 11.96
C PRO A 58 -14.71 -5.73 10.57
N GLN A 59 -14.39 -4.53 10.08
CA GLN A 59 -14.77 -4.04 8.76
C GLN A 59 -14.23 -4.93 7.62
N LEU A 60 -13.11 -5.62 7.84
CA LEU A 60 -12.42 -6.46 6.85
C LEU A 60 -12.40 -7.95 7.25
N ALA A 61 -13.31 -8.37 8.13
CA ALA A 61 -13.38 -9.76 8.60
C ALA A 61 -13.66 -10.77 7.47
N ASP A 62 -14.22 -10.33 6.37
CA ASP A 62 -14.62 -11.10 5.20
C ASP A 62 -13.58 -11.09 4.06
N THR A 63 -12.36 -10.58 4.31
CA THR A 63 -11.30 -10.41 3.29
C THR A 63 -11.06 -11.67 2.47
N ALA A 64 -11.01 -12.86 3.09
CA ALA A 64 -10.77 -14.10 2.34
C ALA A 64 -11.87 -14.38 1.29
N GLU A 65 -13.13 -14.11 1.63
CA GLU A 65 -14.27 -14.28 0.72
C GLU A 65 -14.22 -13.21 -0.41
N VAL A 66 -13.87 -11.99 -0.07
CA VAL A 66 -13.74 -10.89 -1.03
C VAL A 66 -12.60 -11.15 -2.01
N VAL A 67 -11.43 -11.61 -1.53
CA VAL A 67 -10.30 -12.03 -2.37
C VAL A 67 -10.72 -13.15 -3.32
N ALA A 68 -11.36 -14.22 -2.81
CA ALA A 68 -11.80 -15.33 -3.64
C ALA A 68 -12.77 -14.89 -4.74
N TYR A 69 -13.67 -13.96 -4.45
CA TYR A 69 -14.56 -13.35 -5.46
C TYR A 69 -13.79 -12.52 -6.48
N ALA A 70 -12.94 -11.59 -6.01
CA ALA A 70 -12.19 -10.68 -6.88
C ALA A 70 -11.28 -11.44 -7.86
N ARG A 71 -10.74 -12.57 -7.43
CA ARG A 71 -9.97 -13.50 -8.28
C ARG A 71 -10.74 -14.05 -9.48
N THR A 72 -12.07 -14.03 -9.44
CA THR A 72 -12.89 -14.48 -10.58
C THR A 72 -13.02 -13.41 -11.68
N ILE A 73 -12.58 -12.16 -11.42
CA ILE A 73 -12.70 -11.05 -12.36
C ILE A 73 -11.49 -11.07 -13.31
N PRO A 74 -11.68 -11.28 -14.60
CA PRO A 74 -10.57 -11.38 -15.56
C PRO A 74 -9.77 -10.08 -15.63
N GLY A 75 -8.44 -10.18 -15.59
CA GLY A 75 -7.51 -9.06 -15.73
C GLY A 75 -7.37 -8.17 -14.50
N LEU A 76 -8.02 -8.51 -13.38
CA LEU A 76 -7.86 -7.78 -12.12
C LEU A 76 -6.70 -8.38 -11.30
N THR A 77 -5.75 -7.54 -10.93
CA THR A 77 -4.76 -7.82 -9.89
C THR A 77 -5.40 -7.59 -8.52
N VAL A 78 -5.43 -8.64 -7.70
CA VAL A 78 -6.05 -8.62 -6.36
C VAL A 78 -4.95 -8.49 -5.33
N ALA A 79 -4.86 -7.32 -4.70
CA ALA A 79 -3.93 -7.03 -3.62
C ALA A 79 -4.60 -7.15 -2.24
N ALA A 80 -3.81 -7.47 -1.21
CA ALA A 80 -4.28 -7.51 0.17
C ALA A 80 -3.16 -7.16 1.16
N LEU A 81 -3.50 -6.44 2.23
CA LEU A 81 -2.57 -6.13 3.30
C LEU A 81 -2.44 -7.32 4.27
N VAL A 82 -1.20 -7.61 4.68
CA VAL A 82 -0.89 -8.63 5.67
C VAL A 82 -0.09 -8.03 6.84
N PRO A 83 -0.48 -8.24 8.11
CA PRO A 83 0.22 -7.67 9.26
C PRO A 83 1.38 -8.53 9.77
N ASN A 84 1.53 -9.77 9.30
CA ASN A 84 2.48 -10.77 9.78
C ASN A 84 2.40 -12.05 8.93
N LEU A 85 3.25 -13.05 9.28
CA LEU A 85 3.29 -14.37 8.63
C LEU A 85 1.90 -15.05 8.56
N LYS A 86 1.13 -15.02 9.65
CA LYS A 86 -0.20 -15.66 9.66
C LYS A 86 -1.17 -14.99 8.67
N GLY A 87 -1.08 -13.66 8.54
CA GLY A 87 -1.82 -12.92 7.52
C GLY A 87 -1.40 -13.33 6.10
N ALA A 88 -0.10 -13.50 5.87
CA ALA A 88 0.43 -13.95 4.58
C ALA A 88 -0.03 -15.38 4.23
N GLU A 89 0.01 -16.33 5.18
CA GLU A 89 -0.53 -17.68 4.98
C GLU A 89 -2.01 -17.64 4.53
N ASN A 90 -2.81 -16.80 5.18
CA ASN A 90 -4.22 -16.65 4.86
C ASN A 90 -4.44 -15.99 3.48
N ALA A 91 -3.61 -15.01 3.11
CA ALA A 91 -3.66 -14.33 1.81
C ALA A 91 -3.29 -15.29 0.68
N VAL A 92 -2.24 -16.09 0.84
CA VAL A 92 -1.85 -17.17 -0.08
C VAL A 92 -2.98 -18.16 -0.24
N ALA A 93 -3.55 -18.66 0.87
CA ALA A 93 -4.66 -19.62 0.84
C ALA A 93 -5.92 -19.05 0.14
N ALA A 94 -6.15 -17.73 0.24
CA ALA A 94 -7.24 -17.04 -0.46
C ALA A 94 -6.91 -16.76 -1.95
N GLY A 95 -5.65 -16.87 -2.34
CA GLY A 95 -5.17 -16.68 -3.71
C GLY A 95 -4.92 -15.21 -4.09
N ALA A 96 -4.52 -14.35 -3.17
CA ALA A 96 -4.12 -12.98 -3.49
C ALA A 96 -2.97 -12.98 -4.53
N HIS A 97 -3.01 -12.02 -5.47
CA HIS A 97 -1.94 -11.85 -6.46
C HIS A 97 -0.77 -11.04 -5.91
N LYS A 98 -1.05 -10.09 -5.02
CA LYS A 98 -0.07 -9.22 -4.37
C LYS A 98 -0.38 -9.12 -2.88
N ILE A 99 0.64 -9.11 -2.06
CA ILE A 99 0.52 -8.88 -0.62
C ILE A 99 1.45 -7.75 -0.21
N THR A 100 0.96 -6.86 0.66
CA THR A 100 1.74 -5.74 1.21
C THR A 100 1.88 -5.89 2.71
N LEU A 101 3.11 -5.83 3.23
CA LEU A 101 3.37 -5.75 4.67
C LEU A 101 3.85 -4.35 5.02
N PRO A 102 3.13 -3.59 5.88
CA PRO A 102 3.55 -2.26 6.28
C PRO A 102 4.71 -2.31 7.30
N LEU A 103 5.74 -1.48 7.05
CA LEU A 103 6.80 -1.18 7.99
C LEU A 103 6.85 0.34 8.19
N SER A 104 6.51 0.83 9.39
CA SER A 104 6.59 2.26 9.65
C SER A 104 8.03 2.71 9.88
N VAL A 105 8.48 3.74 9.15
CA VAL A 105 9.83 4.31 9.35
C VAL A 105 9.98 4.92 10.75
N SER A 106 8.91 5.55 11.28
CA SER A 106 8.81 5.91 12.69
C SER A 106 8.60 4.66 13.55
N GLU A 107 9.54 4.36 14.44
CA GLU A 107 9.40 3.19 15.34
C GLU A 107 8.29 3.38 16.36
N THR A 108 8.05 4.62 16.81
CA THR A 108 6.91 4.95 17.67
C THR A 108 5.59 4.62 17.00
N HIS A 109 5.45 4.98 15.72
CA HIS A 109 4.26 4.63 14.94
C HIS A 109 4.17 3.11 14.71
N SER A 110 5.28 2.42 14.44
CA SER A 110 5.31 0.95 14.31
C SER A 110 4.79 0.26 15.57
N ARG A 111 5.25 0.70 16.74
CA ARG A 111 4.78 0.19 18.03
C ARG A 111 3.29 0.49 18.28
N ALA A 112 2.80 1.65 17.86
CA ALA A 112 1.39 2.02 17.99
C ALA A 112 0.50 1.20 17.05
N ASN A 113 0.90 1.07 15.78
CA ASN A 113 0.10 0.44 14.71
C ASN A 113 0.21 -1.09 14.72
N LEU A 114 1.43 -1.63 14.69
CA LEU A 114 1.70 -3.06 14.59
C LEU A 114 2.06 -3.71 15.93
N ARG A 115 2.30 -2.91 16.99
CA ARG A 115 2.83 -3.34 18.30
C ARG A 115 4.20 -4.04 18.19
N LYS A 116 4.99 -3.65 17.19
CA LYS A 116 6.28 -4.25 16.84
C LYS A 116 7.36 -3.20 16.68
N THR A 117 8.59 -3.59 17.00
CA THR A 117 9.81 -2.88 16.63
C THR A 117 10.15 -3.11 15.16
N HIS A 118 11.07 -2.32 14.60
CA HIS A 118 11.60 -2.59 13.24
C HIS A 118 12.19 -4.01 13.14
N ALA A 119 12.95 -4.46 14.14
CA ALA A 119 13.56 -5.79 14.12
C ALA A 119 12.51 -6.90 14.07
N GLU A 120 11.40 -6.76 14.81
CA GLU A 120 10.30 -7.72 14.80
C GLU A 120 9.54 -7.71 13.47
N VAL A 121 9.33 -6.54 12.85
CA VAL A 121 8.69 -6.46 11.52
C VAL A 121 9.60 -7.08 10.45
N LEU A 122 10.91 -6.80 10.47
CA LEU A 122 11.87 -7.41 9.53
C LEU A 122 11.99 -8.94 9.72
N ALA A 123 11.77 -9.45 10.93
CA ALA A 123 11.69 -10.89 11.17
C ALA A 123 10.42 -11.50 10.53
N GLU A 124 9.28 -10.80 10.57
CA GLU A 124 8.07 -11.22 9.82
C GLU A 124 8.33 -11.23 8.31
N VAL A 125 8.97 -10.16 7.76
CA VAL A 125 9.33 -10.12 6.34
C VAL A 125 10.13 -11.35 5.94
N ARG A 126 11.17 -11.71 6.70
CA ARG A 126 11.97 -12.91 6.44
C ARG A 126 11.13 -14.18 6.45
N ALA A 127 10.27 -14.35 7.45
CA ALA A 127 9.41 -15.52 7.55
C ALA A 127 8.40 -15.61 6.39
N ILE A 128 7.89 -14.47 5.91
CA ILE A 128 7.02 -14.41 4.74
C ILE A 128 7.79 -14.78 3.48
N VAL A 129 8.98 -14.24 3.26
CA VAL A 129 9.83 -14.60 2.10
C VAL A 129 10.16 -16.10 2.11
N GLU A 130 10.47 -16.67 3.28
CA GLU A 130 10.70 -18.11 3.43
C GLU A 130 9.43 -18.92 3.04
N LEU A 131 8.25 -18.51 3.49
CA LEU A 131 6.98 -19.11 3.08
C LEU A 131 6.79 -19.03 1.56
N LEU A 132 6.92 -17.83 0.98
CA LEU A 132 6.72 -17.62 -0.46
C LEU A 132 7.72 -18.40 -1.31
N GLY A 133 8.94 -18.61 -0.83
CA GLY A 133 9.95 -19.44 -1.47
C GLY A 133 9.61 -20.94 -1.54
N THR A 134 8.62 -21.42 -0.77
CA THR A 134 8.14 -22.79 -0.81
C THR A 134 7.03 -23.02 -1.84
N LEU A 135 6.47 -21.94 -2.41
CA LEU A 135 5.33 -22.02 -3.33
C LEU A 135 5.79 -22.19 -4.79
N PRO A 136 4.99 -22.84 -5.63
CA PRO A 136 5.15 -22.77 -7.08
C PRO A 136 5.10 -21.32 -7.56
N ALA A 137 5.85 -21.01 -8.62
CA ALA A 137 5.97 -19.61 -9.11
C ALA A 137 4.62 -19.01 -9.54
N ASP A 138 3.70 -19.80 -10.03
CA ASP A 138 2.36 -19.39 -10.47
C ASP A 138 1.34 -19.23 -9.32
N GLU A 139 1.70 -19.73 -8.12
CA GLU A 139 0.90 -19.59 -6.90
C GLU A 139 1.48 -18.53 -5.93
N ARG A 140 2.69 -18.06 -6.19
CA ARG A 140 3.40 -17.11 -5.35
C ARG A 140 2.89 -15.68 -5.60
N PRO A 141 2.29 -15.01 -4.60
CA PRO A 141 1.96 -13.60 -4.74
C PRO A 141 3.23 -12.74 -4.80
N GLU A 142 3.13 -11.61 -5.50
CA GLU A 142 4.10 -10.52 -5.37
C GLU A 142 4.11 -9.98 -3.94
N PHE A 143 5.31 -9.67 -3.41
CA PHE A 143 5.45 -9.22 -2.02
C PHE A 143 6.08 -7.83 -1.93
N GLU A 144 5.25 -6.86 -1.53
CA GLU A 144 5.65 -5.49 -1.29
C GLU A 144 5.95 -5.22 0.18
N GLY A 145 7.10 -4.58 0.44
CA GLY A 145 7.40 -3.95 1.72
C GLY A 145 6.97 -2.48 1.72
N GLY A 146 5.81 -2.16 2.31
CA GLY A 146 5.26 -0.80 2.33
C GLY A 146 5.86 0.07 3.45
N LEU A 147 6.64 1.11 3.11
CA LEU A 147 7.26 2.03 4.08
C LEU A 147 6.29 3.13 4.49
N SER A 148 5.55 2.93 5.59
CA SER A 148 4.63 3.92 6.17
C SER A 148 5.39 5.04 6.87
N THR A 149 4.78 6.24 7.00
CA THR A 149 5.39 7.44 7.60
C THR A 149 6.70 7.89 6.96
N ALA A 150 6.92 7.56 5.68
CA ALA A 150 8.17 7.84 4.98
C ALA A 150 8.48 9.34 4.84
N PHE A 151 7.46 10.18 4.85
CA PHE A 151 7.58 11.63 4.64
C PHE A 151 7.39 12.47 5.93
N GLY A 152 7.05 11.80 7.03
CA GLY A 152 6.81 12.44 8.31
C GLY A 152 5.86 11.62 9.19
N CYS A 153 5.87 11.89 10.49
CA CYS A 153 5.06 11.18 11.47
C CYS A 153 4.39 12.17 12.43
N THR A 154 3.10 11.97 12.72
CA THR A 154 2.39 12.79 13.71
C THR A 154 2.85 12.57 15.14
N LEU A 155 3.49 11.42 15.42
CA LEU A 155 3.98 11.06 16.75
C LEU A 155 5.44 11.47 16.99
N GLU A 156 6.31 11.35 15.97
CA GLU A 156 7.75 11.66 16.07
C GLU A 156 8.15 12.98 15.38
N GLY A 157 7.27 13.55 14.55
CA GLY A 157 7.59 14.72 13.73
C GLY A 157 8.36 14.36 12.45
N PRO A 158 9.43 15.11 12.11
CA PRO A 158 10.23 14.85 10.91
C PRO A 158 10.88 13.46 10.94
N VAL A 159 10.86 12.78 9.79
CA VAL A 159 11.51 11.48 9.60
C VAL A 159 12.80 11.67 8.81
N ASP A 160 13.89 11.02 9.25
CA ASP A 160 15.17 11.08 8.53
C ASP A 160 15.09 10.26 7.23
N GLU A 161 15.27 10.93 6.10
CA GLU A 161 15.24 10.28 4.78
C GLU A 161 16.31 9.18 4.62
N ARG A 162 17.44 9.27 5.35
CA ARG A 162 18.46 8.21 5.35
C ARG A 162 17.91 6.92 5.91
N LYS A 163 17.04 7.01 6.93
CA LYS A 163 16.39 5.85 7.53
C LYS A 163 15.37 5.21 6.58
N VAL A 164 14.68 6.01 5.78
CA VAL A 164 13.78 5.48 4.72
C VAL A 164 14.58 4.66 3.72
N VAL A 165 15.70 5.20 3.23
CA VAL A 165 16.60 4.52 2.28
C VAL A 165 17.17 3.23 2.87
N GLU A 166 17.66 3.28 4.13
CA GLU A 166 18.18 2.10 4.85
C GLU A 166 17.13 0.99 4.97
N LEU A 167 15.90 1.34 5.37
CA LEU A 167 14.84 0.34 5.52
C LEU A 167 14.37 -0.21 4.17
N ALA A 168 14.31 0.62 3.11
CA ALA A 168 14.04 0.16 1.75
C ALA A 168 15.08 -0.87 1.29
N ALA A 169 16.36 -0.56 1.42
CA ALA A 169 17.45 -1.49 1.10
C ALA A 169 17.32 -2.78 1.90
N ARG A 170 16.99 -2.68 3.18
CA ARG A 170 16.84 -3.85 4.04
C ARG A 170 15.68 -4.76 3.66
N LEU A 171 14.54 -4.19 3.20
CA LEU A 171 13.41 -4.96 2.69
C LEU A 171 13.79 -5.72 1.42
N MET A 172 14.48 -5.06 0.48
CA MET A 172 14.96 -5.69 -0.75
C MET A 172 16.00 -6.79 -0.47
N GLU A 173 16.95 -6.57 0.43
CA GLU A 173 17.93 -7.58 0.86
C GLU A 173 17.28 -8.82 1.48
N LEU A 174 16.14 -8.66 2.14
CA LEU A 174 15.38 -9.76 2.72
C LEU A 174 14.59 -10.55 1.68
N GLY A 175 14.38 -9.99 0.47
CA GLY A 175 13.73 -10.68 -0.63
C GLY A 175 12.29 -10.22 -0.92
N CYS A 176 11.91 -8.99 -0.51
CA CYS A 176 10.72 -8.34 -1.08
C CYS A 176 10.90 -8.16 -2.59
N ASP A 177 9.84 -8.26 -3.36
CA ASP A 177 9.85 -8.03 -4.80
C ASP A 177 9.91 -6.53 -5.12
N GLU A 178 9.25 -5.72 -4.28
CA GLU A 178 9.28 -4.25 -4.37
C GLU A 178 9.10 -3.58 -3.00
N VAL A 179 9.33 -2.29 -2.96
CA VAL A 179 9.03 -1.41 -1.82
C VAL A 179 8.11 -0.28 -2.27
N GLY A 180 7.18 0.13 -1.38
CA GLY A 180 6.31 1.30 -1.57
C GLY A 180 6.63 2.41 -0.56
N LEU A 181 6.41 3.67 -0.93
CA LEU A 181 6.56 4.80 0.00
C LEU A 181 5.18 5.40 0.31
N SER A 182 4.83 5.47 1.60
CA SER A 182 3.54 6.01 2.02
C SER A 182 3.69 7.32 2.80
N ASP A 183 2.98 8.36 2.33
CA ASP A 183 2.74 9.61 3.07
C ASP A 183 1.54 9.46 4.00
N THR A 184 1.65 8.55 4.95
CA THR A 184 0.61 8.16 5.92
C THR A 184 -0.03 9.34 6.64
N THR A 185 0.71 10.43 6.80
CA THR A 185 0.28 11.62 7.53
C THR A 185 -0.16 12.77 6.60
N GLY A 186 0.12 12.67 5.30
CA GLY A 186 -0.11 13.74 4.33
C GLY A 186 0.78 14.97 4.58
N TYR A 187 2.01 14.75 5.06
CA TYR A 187 2.97 15.82 5.38
C TYR A 187 3.95 16.11 4.25
N ALA A 188 4.00 15.26 3.23
CA ALA A 188 4.86 15.44 2.08
C ALA A 188 4.56 16.73 1.31
N ASN A 189 5.59 17.24 0.65
CA ASN A 189 5.48 18.25 -0.39
C ASN A 189 6.20 17.77 -1.66
N PRO A 190 5.89 18.36 -2.84
CA PRO A 190 6.44 17.90 -4.12
C PRO A 190 7.96 17.74 -4.17
N ALA A 191 8.69 18.73 -3.62
CA ALA A 191 10.15 18.69 -3.59
C ALA A 191 10.70 17.55 -2.71
N GLN A 192 10.03 17.26 -1.60
CA GLN A 192 10.39 16.13 -0.74
C GLN A 192 10.12 14.79 -1.42
N VAL A 193 8.96 14.66 -2.09
CA VAL A 193 8.60 13.44 -2.85
C VAL A 193 9.67 13.16 -3.92
N GLN A 194 9.98 14.14 -4.77
CA GLN A 194 11.00 13.97 -5.82
C GLN A 194 12.37 13.59 -5.25
N ARG A 195 12.78 14.24 -4.18
CA ARG A 195 14.08 13.97 -3.56
C ARG A 195 14.15 12.59 -2.94
N LEU A 196 13.12 12.19 -2.18
CA LEU A 196 13.11 10.90 -1.49
C LEU A 196 13.00 9.73 -2.48
N VAL A 197 12.10 9.82 -3.46
CA VAL A 197 11.97 8.80 -4.53
C VAL A 197 13.29 8.59 -5.24
N LYS A 198 13.97 9.67 -5.69
CA LYS A 198 15.29 9.58 -6.35
C LYS A 198 16.33 8.91 -5.47
N ARG A 199 16.35 9.21 -4.17
CA ARG A 199 17.31 8.62 -3.22
C ARG A 199 17.07 7.14 -2.99
N VAL A 200 15.80 6.75 -2.81
CA VAL A 200 15.46 5.33 -2.62
C VAL A 200 15.76 4.54 -3.90
N ARG A 201 15.34 5.02 -5.08
CA ARG A 201 15.62 4.35 -6.35
C ARG A 201 17.12 4.22 -6.66
N ALA A 202 17.91 5.22 -6.27
CA ALA A 202 19.36 5.14 -6.41
C ALA A 202 19.98 4.01 -5.56
N GLU A 203 19.34 3.63 -4.46
CA GLU A 203 19.81 2.55 -3.57
C GLU A 203 19.26 1.19 -3.98
N VAL A 204 17.96 1.09 -4.26
CA VAL A 204 17.31 -0.21 -4.48
C VAL A 204 17.08 -0.56 -5.95
N GLY A 205 17.22 0.40 -6.85
CA GLY A 205 16.93 0.27 -8.28
C GLY A 205 15.56 0.83 -8.66
N ASP A 206 15.43 1.17 -9.94
CA ASP A 206 14.22 1.82 -10.46
C ASP A 206 13.00 0.89 -10.44
N ASP A 207 13.20 -0.38 -10.72
CA ASP A 207 12.13 -1.38 -10.77
C ASP A 207 11.68 -1.84 -9.38
N ALA A 208 12.48 -1.59 -8.34
CA ALA A 208 12.16 -1.95 -6.97
C ALA A 208 11.28 -0.93 -6.24
N LEU A 209 11.16 0.29 -6.76
CA LEU A 209 10.25 1.33 -6.25
C LEU A 209 9.43 1.88 -7.41
N THR A 210 8.24 1.32 -7.59
CA THR A 210 7.30 1.72 -8.66
C THR A 210 6.13 2.52 -8.13
N GLY A 211 5.76 2.35 -6.85
CA GLY A 211 4.54 2.85 -6.24
C GLY A 211 4.71 3.86 -5.10
N VAL A 212 3.72 4.76 -4.98
CA VAL A 212 3.56 5.64 -3.83
C VAL A 212 2.11 5.72 -3.38
N HIS A 213 1.92 5.73 -2.05
CA HIS A 213 0.63 5.91 -1.39
C HIS A 213 0.58 7.30 -0.73
N LEU A 214 -0.35 8.15 -1.15
CA LEU A 214 -0.37 9.56 -0.77
C LEU A 214 -1.68 9.95 -0.11
N HIS A 215 -1.58 10.63 1.04
CA HIS A 215 -2.72 11.24 1.72
C HIS A 215 -2.85 12.73 1.40
N ASN A 216 -4.09 13.23 1.46
CA ASN A 216 -4.42 14.60 1.05
C ASN A 216 -4.59 15.58 2.24
N THR A 217 -3.99 15.29 3.39
CA THR A 217 -4.14 16.05 4.64
C THR A 217 -3.92 17.55 4.49
N ARG A 218 -3.01 17.95 3.62
CA ARG A 218 -2.67 19.36 3.34
C ARG A 218 -3.15 19.85 1.98
N GLY A 219 -3.98 19.06 1.30
CA GLY A 219 -4.43 19.38 -0.05
C GLY A 219 -3.32 19.30 -1.12
N LEU A 220 -2.21 18.62 -0.81
CA LEU A 220 -1.06 18.48 -1.71
C LEU A 220 -0.97 17.09 -2.37
N GLY A 221 -1.92 16.20 -2.12
CA GLY A 221 -1.85 14.82 -2.57
C GLY A 221 -1.65 14.70 -4.09
N LEU A 222 -2.46 15.39 -4.91
CA LEU A 222 -2.33 15.36 -6.36
C LEU A 222 -1.03 16.05 -6.85
N ALA A 223 -0.61 17.14 -6.22
CA ALA A 223 0.68 17.79 -6.54
C ALA A 223 1.86 16.85 -6.24
N ASN A 224 1.77 16.08 -5.15
CA ASN A 224 2.75 15.06 -4.79
C ASN A 224 2.72 13.87 -5.77
N ALA A 225 1.54 13.46 -6.24
CA ALA A 225 1.39 12.43 -7.27
C ALA A 225 2.06 12.85 -8.58
N LEU A 226 1.80 14.07 -9.05
CA LEU A 226 2.47 14.61 -10.24
C LEU A 226 3.99 14.64 -10.06
N ALA A 227 4.47 15.11 -8.91
CA ALA A 227 5.90 15.14 -8.60
C ALA A 227 6.54 13.73 -8.55
N ALA A 228 5.80 12.72 -8.11
CA ALA A 228 6.24 11.32 -8.14
C ALA A 228 6.34 10.79 -9.58
N LEU A 229 5.35 11.06 -10.43
CA LEU A 229 5.38 10.70 -11.85
C LEU A 229 6.57 11.32 -12.59
N GLU A 230 6.90 12.59 -12.31
CA GLU A 230 8.04 13.29 -12.92
C GLU A 230 9.40 12.64 -12.60
N VAL A 231 9.48 11.85 -11.56
CA VAL A 231 10.70 11.12 -11.16
C VAL A 231 10.60 9.61 -11.39
N GLY A 232 9.63 9.19 -12.20
CA GLY A 232 9.55 7.83 -12.73
C GLY A 232 8.70 6.85 -11.91
N ILE A 233 7.95 7.30 -10.92
CA ILE A 233 6.90 6.47 -10.31
C ILE A 233 5.83 6.18 -11.35
N THR A 234 5.30 4.97 -11.35
CA THR A 234 4.31 4.50 -12.32
C THR A 234 3.05 3.92 -11.68
N THR A 235 3.07 3.70 -10.35
CA THR A 235 1.92 3.20 -9.60
C THR A 235 1.51 4.21 -8.53
N LEU A 236 0.25 4.59 -8.52
CA LEU A 236 -0.32 5.55 -7.57
C LEU A 236 -1.53 4.94 -6.87
N ASP A 237 -1.46 4.83 -5.55
CA ASP A 237 -2.61 4.44 -4.74
C ASP A 237 -3.59 5.60 -4.64
N ALA A 238 -4.86 5.30 -4.82
CA ALA A 238 -5.94 6.26 -4.67
C ALA A 238 -7.20 5.57 -4.13
N SER A 239 -8.17 6.34 -3.70
CA SER A 239 -9.44 5.81 -3.20
C SER A 239 -10.61 6.60 -3.77
N LEU A 240 -11.66 5.90 -4.25
CA LEU A 240 -12.90 6.55 -4.65
C LEU A 240 -13.43 7.46 -3.55
N GLY A 241 -13.75 8.71 -3.90
CA GLY A 241 -14.19 9.73 -2.96
C GLY A 241 -13.14 10.12 -1.91
N GLY A 242 -11.89 9.64 -2.02
CA GLY A 242 -10.79 9.97 -1.11
C GLY A 242 -10.98 9.42 0.31
N ILE A 243 -11.76 8.36 0.48
CA ILE A 243 -11.93 7.72 1.79
C ILE A 243 -10.64 7.05 2.26
N GLY A 244 -10.48 6.89 3.56
CA GLY A 244 -9.30 6.29 4.16
C GLY A 244 -8.71 7.15 5.25
N GLY A 245 -7.55 6.76 5.72
CA GLY A 245 -6.81 7.43 6.79
C GLY A 245 -6.22 6.43 7.75
N CYS A 246 -5.31 6.90 8.59
CA CYS A 246 -4.69 6.04 9.59
C CYS A 246 -5.18 6.41 11.00
N PRO A 247 -5.84 5.49 11.73
CA PRO A 247 -6.27 5.73 13.10
C PRO A 247 -5.12 6.11 14.05
N PHE A 248 -3.89 5.70 13.69
CA PHE A 248 -2.67 5.96 14.46
C PHE A 248 -1.89 7.19 13.97
N ALA A 249 -2.46 7.95 13.01
CA ALA A 249 -1.93 9.23 12.53
C ALA A 249 -2.96 10.35 12.80
N PRO A 250 -3.06 10.87 14.02
CA PRO A 250 -4.05 11.89 14.37
C PRO A 250 -3.98 13.10 13.44
N GLY A 251 -5.12 13.52 12.89
CA GLY A 251 -5.23 14.64 11.97
C GLY A 251 -4.90 14.32 10.49
N ALA A 252 -4.51 13.10 10.16
CA ALA A 252 -4.41 12.68 8.78
C ALA A 252 -5.80 12.59 8.14
N SER A 253 -5.94 13.11 6.91
CA SER A 253 -7.13 12.94 6.07
C SER A 253 -7.06 11.62 5.28
N GLY A 254 -8.05 11.38 4.41
CA GLY A 254 -8.07 10.24 3.51
C GLY A 254 -7.02 10.30 2.39
N ASN A 255 -7.10 9.31 1.54
CA ASN A 255 -6.29 9.16 0.34
C ASN A 255 -6.50 10.29 -0.66
N ILE A 256 -5.65 10.38 -1.68
CA ILE A 256 -5.99 11.12 -2.90
C ILE A 256 -7.21 10.49 -3.56
N VAL A 257 -8.03 11.32 -4.16
CA VAL A 257 -9.30 10.90 -4.79
C VAL A 257 -9.02 10.25 -6.12
N THR A 258 -9.49 9.03 -6.34
CA THR A 258 -9.30 8.27 -7.59
C THR A 258 -9.83 9.04 -8.79
N GLU A 259 -11.02 9.63 -8.69
CA GLU A 259 -11.67 10.41 -9.76
C GLU A 259 -10.82 11.61 -10.18
N ASP A 260 -10.25 12.32 -9.19
CA ASP A 260 -9.41 13.49 -9.45
C ASP A 260 -8.04 13.09 -10.04
N LEU A 261 -7.47 11.98 -9.55
CA LEU A 261 -6.21 11.43 -10.06
C LEU A 261 -6.34 11.00 -11.52
N VAL A 262 -7.41 10.29 -11.85
CA VAL A 262 -7.68 9.83 -13.24
C VAL A 262 -7.95 11.03 -14.17
N PHE A 263 -8.59 12.08 -13.66
CA PHE A 263 -8.82 13.31 -14.43
C PHE A 263 -7.51 14.07 -14.71
N MET A 264 -6.58 14.13 -13.74
CA MET A 264 -5.28 14.79 -13.85
C MET A 264 -4.38 14.12 -14.90
#